data_67f16f033e8bf74749f929f95f3b7d62
#
_entry.id   67f16f033e8bf74749f929f95f3b7d62
#
_cell.length_a   1.000
_cell.length_b   1.000
_cell.length_c   1.000
_cell.angle_alpha   90.00
_cell.angle_beta   90.00
_cell.angle_gamma   90.00
#
_symmetry.space_group_name_H-M   'P 1'
#
loop_
_entity.id
_entity.type
_entity.pdbx_description
1 polymer ?
#
loop_
_entity_poly.entity_id
_entity_poly.type
_entity_poly.pdbx_seq_one_letter_code
_entity_poly.pdbx_strand_id
1 'polypeptide(L)'
;MKSLLITGFEPFGGEEINPSWEAVCRLPDEINGYSVNRLLLPVVFGNAAEEAIRKANEIDPDVIICIGQAGGRSAITPELVAINLRYAKIPDNSGNQPIDEPIIVGGDNALFSTIPARKIAEAIEALGIPSQLSYSAGSYVCNDLLYTLLMHFKGSKTRVGFIHVPYCTEQGKEPSMSLDIIVDGLKNAIENLDES
;
A
#
# COMPACT_ATOMS: atom_id res chain seq x y z
N MET A 1 -9.58 -5.81 -20.70
CA MET A 1 -9.34 -4.81 -19.65
C MET A 1 -8.45 -5.49 -18.62
N LYS A 2 -7.40 -4.84 -18.16
CA LYS A 2 -6.54 -5.36 -17.07
C LYS A 2 -7.29 -5.26 -15.75
N SER A 3 -6.97 -6.16 -14.80
CA SER A 3 -7.57 -6.16 -13.46
C SER A 3 -6.59 -5.60 -12.44
N LEU A 4 -7.01 -4.61 -11.66
CA LEU A 4 -6.28 -4.03 -10.54
C LEU A 4 -7.01 -4.39 -9.24
N LEU A 5 -6.30 -5.01 -8.30
CA LEU A 5 -6.72 -5.06 -6.90
C LEU A 5 -6.06 -3.90 -6.16
N ILE A 6 -6.85 -2.99 -5.62
CA ILE A 6 -6.35 -1.91 -4.78
C ILE A 6 -6.91 -2.05 -3.36
N THR A 7 -6.04 -1.95 -2.35
CA THR A 7 -6.43 -2.13 -0.96
C THR A 7 -6.19 -0.87 -0.15
N GLY A 8 -7.01 -0.66 0.87
CA GLY A 8 -6.80 0.31 1.92
C GLY A 8 -7.03 -0.35 3.28
N PHE A 9 -6.70 0.32 4.35
CA PHE A 9 -6.81 -0.22 5.70
C PHE A 9 -7.95 0.42 6.49
N GLU A 10 -8.50 -0.34 7.43
CA GLU A 10 -9.38 0.17 8.47
C GLU A 10 -8.65 1.17 9.39
N PRO A 11 -9.36 1.98 10.17
CA PRO A 11 -8.77 2.84 11.20
C PRO A 11 -7.98 2.03 12.24
N PHE A 12 -6.89 2.62 12.76
CA PHE A 12 -6.04 2.02 13.79
C PHE A 12 -5.44 3.10 14.71
N GLY A 13 -4.89 2.69 15.83
CA GLY A 13 -4.18 3.59 16.73
C GLY A 13 -5.06 4.67 17.37
N GLY A 14 -6.37 4.44 17.47
CA GLY A 14 -7.33 5.40 18.02
C GLY A 14 -7.87 6.43 17.04
N GLU A 15 -7.52 6.31 15.74
CA GLU A 15 -8.09 7.14 14.67
C GLU A 15 -9.53 6.69 14.34
N GLU A 16 -10.36 7.65 13.88
CA GLU A 16 -11.72 7.36 13.41
C GLU A 16 -11.78 7.05 11.91
N ILE A 17 -10.78 7.53 11.15
CA ILE A 17 -10.66 7.32 9.70
C ILE A 17 -9.25 6.88 9.34
N ASN A 18 -9.10 6.26 8.17
CA ASN A 18 -7.81 5.94 7.57
C ASN A 18 -7.77 6.50 6.14
N PRO A 19 -6.91 7.47 5.82
CA PRO A 19 -6.86 8.11 4.50
C PRO A 19 -6.61 7.12 3.36
N SER A 20 -5.99 5.97 3.63
CA SER A 20 -5.78 4.95 2.61
C SER A 20 -7.10 4.40 2.08
N TRP A 21 -8.04 4.02 2.96
CA TRP A 21 -9.34 3.52 2.55
C TRP A 21 -10.24 4.62 2.00
N GLU A 22 -10.25 5.79 2.65
CA GLU A 22 -11.03 6.94 2.18
C GLU A 22 -10.68 7.34 0.74
N ALA A 23 -9.37 7.35 0.41
CA ALA A 23 -8.92 7.65 -0.93
C ALA A 23 -9.26 6.53 -1.92
N VAL A 24 -9.05 5.26 -1.55
CA VAL A 24 -9.38 4.11 -2.39
C VAL A 24 -10.87 4.08 -2.77
N CYS A 25 -11.77 4.43 -1.84
CA CYS A 25 -13.21 4.50 -2.10
C CYS A 25 -13.60 5.58 -3.12
N ARG A 26 -12.80 6.65 -3.26
CA ARG A 26 -13.09 7.77 -4.17
C ARG A 26 -12.52 7.58 -5.58
N LEU A 27 -11.68 6.56 -5.81
CA LEU A 27 -11.16 6.26 -7.14
C LEU A 27 -12.29 5.84 -8.10
N PRO A 28 -12.22 6.15 -9.40
CA PRO A 28 -13.15 5.62 -10.39
C PRO A 28 -13.06 4.09 -10.50
N ASP A 29 -14.11 3.45 -11.04
CA ASP A 29 -14.15 1.99 -11.25
C ASP A 29 -13.25 1.55 -12.41
N GLU A 30 -12.86 2.50 -13.27
CA GLU A 30 -11.95 2.28 -14.40
C GLU A 30 -10.92 3.41 -14.46
N ILE A 31 -9.63 3.06 -14.58
CA ILE A 31 -8.52 4.01 -14.73
C ILE A 31 -7.55 3.45 -15.76
N ASN A 32 -7.30 4.17 -16.85
CA ASN A 32 -6.30 3.84 -17.88
C ASN A 32 -6.33 2.38 -18.34
N GLY A 33 -7.52 1.81 -18.57
CA GLY A 33 -7.70 0.43 -19.02
C GLY A 33 -7.63 -0.63 -17.93
N TYR A 34 -7.54 -0.22 -16.66
CA TYR A 34 -7.67 -1.07 -15.49
C TYR A 34 -9.10 -1.03 -14.93
N SER A 35 -9.70 -2.20 -14.68
CA SER A 35 -10.87 -2.36 -13.82
C SER A 35 -10.42 -2.36 -12.36
N VAL A 36 -10.94 -1.46 -11.54
CA VAL A 36 -10.50 -1.21 -10.16
C VAL A 36 -11.35 -2.01 -9.17
N ASN A 37 -10.75 -3.04 -8.60
CA ASN A 37 -11.35 -3.85 -7.54
C ASN A 37 -10.81 -3.40 -6.18
N ARG A 38 -11.69 -2.98 -5.27
CA ARG A 38 -11.32 -2.43 -3.96
C ARG A 38 -11.44 -3.47 -2.87
N LEU A 39 -10.55 -3.43 -1.89
CA LEU A 39 -10.60 -4.28 -0.71
C LEU A 39 -10.17 -3.51 0.54
N LEU A 40 -11.03 -3.49 1.55
CA LEU A 40 -10.69 -3.02 2.90
C LEU A 40 -9.95 -4.13 3.64
N LEU A 41 -8.81 -3.80 4.24
CA LEU A 41 -7.99 -4.74 5.00
C LEU A 41 -7.97 -4.41 6.50
N PRO A 42 -7.95 -5.41 7.37
CA PRO A 42 -7.72 -5.20 8.78
C PRO A 42 -6.26 -4.77 9.04
N VAL A 43 -6.03 -3.94 10.06
CA VAL A 43 -4.67 -3.63 10.54
C VAL A 43 -4.23 -4.73 11.51
N VAL A 44 -4.00 -5.94 10.97
CA VAL A 44 -3.64 -7.14 11.74
C VAL A 44 -2.55 -7.92 10.99
N PHE A 45 -1.44 -8.23 11.69
CA PHE A 45 -0.34 -9.03 11.14
C PHE A 45 -0.83 -10.38 10.61
N GLY A 46 -0.38 -10.73 9.42
CA GLY A 46 -0.78 -11.96 8.72
C GLY A 46 -2.17 -11.86 8.07
N ASN A 47 -3.20 -11.46 8.81
CA ASN A 47 -4.58 -11.43 8.32
C ASN A 47 -4.76 -10.49 7.12
N ALA A 48 -4.12 -9.32 7.13
CA ALA A 48 -4.17 -8.41 5.98
C ALA A 48 -3.68 -9.09 4.69
N ALA A 49 -2.60 -9.84 4.77
CA ALA A 49 -2.05 -10.57 3.63
C ALA A 49 -2.94 -11.75 3.22
N GLU A 50 -3.48 -12.50 4.16
CA GLU A 50 -4.41 -13.62 3.89
C GLU A 50 -5.66 -13.14 3.14
N GLU A 51 -6.28 -12.04 3.59
CA GLU A 51 -7.45 -11.44 2.93
C GLU A 51 -7.13 -10.94 1.52
N ALA A 52 -5.97 -10.27 1.35
CA ALA A 52 -5.53 -9.79 0.04
C ALA A 52 -5.25 -10.96 -0.93
N ILE A 53 -4.59 -12.02 -0.48
CA ILE A 53 -4.33 -13.24 -1.28
C ILE A 53 -5.65 -13.93 -1.64
N ARG A 54 -6.56 -14.09 -0.67
CA ARG A 54 -7.87 -14.69 -0.92
C ARG A 54 -8.61 -13.93 -2.03
N LYS A 55 -8.66 -12.59 -1.93
CA LYS A 55 -9.32 -11.77 -2.94
C LYS A 55 -8.61 -11.81 -4.30
N ALA A 56 -7.28 -11.80 -4.30
CA ALA A 56 -6.50 -11.92 -5.53
C ALA A 56 -6.75 -13.27 -6.24
N ASN A 57 -6.87 -14.37 -5.51
CA ASN A 57 -7.20 -15.68 -6.06
C ASN A 57 -8.62 -15.73 -6.68
N GLU A 58 -9.55 -14.91 -6.20
CA GLU A 58 -10.90 -14.81 -6.76
C GLU A 58 -10.93 -14.06 -8.10
N ILE A 59 -10.11 -13.00 -8.25
CA ILE A 59 -10.21 -12.07 -9.39
C ILE A 59 -9.04 -12.15 -10.36
N ASP A 60 -7.98 -12.91 -10.05
CA ASP A 60 -6.74 -13.08 -10.85
C ASP A 60 -6.18 -11.73 -11.38
N PRO A 61 -5.78 -10.78 -10.49
CA PRO A 61 -5.43 -9.44 -10.92
C PRO A 61 -4.09 -9.39 -11.66
N ASP A 62 -3.97 -8.46 -12.61
CA ASP A 62 -2.70 -8.15 -13.27
C ASP A 62 -1.75 -7.36 -12.33
N VAL A 63 -2.34 -6.55 -11.44
CA VAL A 63 -1.61 -5.70 -10.48
C VAL A 63 -2.32 -5.67 -9.14
N ILE A 64 -1.55 -5.72 -8.05
CA ILE A 64 -2.01 -5.45 -6.69
C ILE A 64 -1.28 -4.20 -6.18
N ILE A 65 -2.01 -3.17 -5.79
CA ILE A 65 -1.46 -2.00 -5.10
C ILE A 65 -2.10 -1.88 -3.74
N CYS A 66 -1.28 -1.94 -2.69
CA CYS A 66 -1.74 -1.69 -1.34
C CYS A 66 -1.48 -0.24 -0.96
N ILE A 67 -2.47 0.42 -0.36
CA ILE A 67 -2.36 1.79 0.13
C ILE A 67 -2.38 1.76 1.65
N GLY A 68 -1.44 2.48 2.28
CA GLY A 68 -1.37 2.59 3.73
C GLY A 68 -1.12 4.02 4.20
N GLN A 69 -1.49 4.32 5.44
CA GLN A 69 -1.18 5.59 6.08
C GLN A 69 0.23 5.57 6.69
N ALA A 70 1.04 6.56 6.37
CA ALA A 70 2.33 6.81 7.03
C ALA A 70 2.32 8.17 7.73
N GLY A 71 1.85 8.20 8.97
CA GLY A 71 1.85 9.42 9.78
C GLY A 71 3.24 10.02 9.93
N GLY A 72 3.33 11.35 9.83
CA GLY A 72 4.58 12.11 9.88
C GLY A 72 5.28 12.27 8.53
N ARG A 73 4.83 11.61 7.46
CA ARG A 73 5.28 11.90 6.09
C ARG A 73 4.44 13.04 5.49
N SER A 74 5.06 13.88 4.66
CA SER A 74 4.41 14.99 3.96
C SER A 74 4.17 14.74 2.48
N ALA A 75 4.51 13.55 1.99
CA ALA A 75 4.49 13.19 0.58
C ALA A 75 3.85 11.80 0.36
N ILE A 76 3.29 11.56 -0.81
CA ILE A 76 2.89 10.24 -1.28
C ILE A 76 4.17 9.45 -1.59
N THR A 77 4.31 8.25 -1.04
CA THR A 77 5.57 7.51 -1.11
C THR A 77 5.36 6.08 -1.61
N PRO A 78 5.58 5.82 -2.92
CA PRO A 78 5.69 4.46 -3.44
C PRO A 78 6.88 3.74 -2.81
N GLU A 79 6.65 2.52 -2.29
CA GLU A 79 7.65 1.72 -1.59
C GLU A 79 8.44 0.85 -2.56
N LEU A 80 9.78 0.95 -2.52
CA LEU A 80 10.64 0.17 -3.40
C LEU A 80 10.89 -1.24 -2.87
N VAL A 81 10.90 -1.43 -1.56
CA VAL A 81 11.37 -2.67 -0.92
C VAL A 81 10.57 -3.00 0.34
N ALA A 82 10.31 -4.29 0.53
CA ALA A 82 9.84 -4.87 1.79
C ALA A 82 10.94 -5.74 2.41
N ILE A 83 10.99 -5.79 3.74
CA ILE A 83 11.98 -6.58 4.50
C ILE A 83 11.28 -7.71 5.27
N ASN A 84 12.00 -8.82 5.48
CA ASN A 84 11.49 -9.98 6.21
C ASN A 84 11.55 -9.78 7.73
N LEU A 85 10.84 -8.75 8.22
CA LEU A 85 10.86 -8.36 9.62
C LEU A 85 9.50 -7.87 10.07
N ARG A 86 9.01 -8.37 11.22
CA ARG A 86 7.93 -7.82 12.04
C ARG A 86 8.49 -7.19 13.28
N TYR A 87 8.24 -5.90 13.46
CA TYR A 87 8.47 -5.17 14.69
C TYR A 87 7.38 -4.14 14.88
N ALA A 88 6.73 -4.13 16.04
CA ALA A 88 5.62 -3.24 16.32
C ALA A 88 5.86 -2.42 17.59
N LYS A 89 5.90 -1.06 17.43
CA LYS A 89 5.95 -0.13 18.59
C LYS A 89 4.64 -0.05 19.34
N ILE A 90 3.53 -0.29 18.66
CA ILE A 90 2.17 -0.34 19.19
C ILE A 90 1.52 -1.66 18.74
N PRO A 91 0.60 -2.23 19.51
CA PRO A 91 -0.13 -3.43 19.07
C PRO A 91 -0.95 -3.14 17.80
N ASP A 92 -1.18 -4.19 17.02
CA ASP A 92 -2.16 -4.15 15.95
C ASP A 92 -3.60 -4.16 16.50
N ASN A 93 -4.62 -4.11 15.62
CA ASN A 93 -6.02 -4.07 16.04
C ASN A 93 -6.50 -5.36 16.76
N SER A 94 -5.72 -6.44 16.70
CA SER A 94 -5.97 -7.69 17.45
C SER A 94 -5.09 -7.87 18.67
N GLY A 95 -4.25 -6.86 19.00
CA GLY A 95 -3.38 -6.88 20.17
C GLY A 95 -2.03 -7.56 19.94
N ASN A 96 -1.68 -7.94 18.70
CA ASN A 96 -0.38 -8.53 18.40
C ASN A 96 0.71 -7.44 18.35
N GLN A 97 1.81 -7.69 19.03
CA GLN A 97 2.95 -6.77 19.10
C GLN A 97 4.27 -7.54 18.94
N PRO A 98 4.60 -8.00 17.72
CA PRO A 98 5.81 -8.77 17.45
C PRO A 98 7.08 -7.92 17.67
N ILE A 99 8.16 -8.57 18.09
CA ILE A 99 9.47 -7.96 18.32
C ILE A 99 10.53 -8.78 17.57
N ASP A 100 11.09 -8.18 16.50
CA ASP A 100 12.17 -8.74 15.70
C ASP A 100 11.93 -10.17 15.19
N GLU A 101 10.69 -10.43 14.76
CA GLU A 101 10.27 -11.72 14.21
C GLU A 101 10.38 -11.72 12.67
N PRO A 102 10.82 -12.82 12.03
CA PRO A 102 10.73 -12.92 10.58
C PRO A 102 9.26 -13.06 10.15
N ILE A 103 8.90 -12.44 9.02
CA ILE A 103 7.58 -12.64 8.40
C ILE A 103 7.46 -14.08 7.89
N ILE A 104 8.49 -14.55 7.19
CA ILE A 104 8.61 -15.94 6.70
C ILE A 104 9.97 -16.50 7.15
N VAL A 105 9.93 -17.55 7.95
CA VAL A 105 11.15 -18.26 8.41
C VAL A 105 11.88 -18.84 7.20
N GLY A 106 13.16 -18.47 7.04
CA GLY A 106 13.99 -18.90 5.90
C GLY A 106 13.68 -18.20 4.57
N GLY A 107 12.81 -17.19 4.58
CA GLY A 107 12.55 -16.34 3.41
C GLY A 107 13.69 -15.38 3.12
N ASP A 108 13.67 -14.77 1.91
CA ASP A 108 14.66 -13.75 1.52
C ASP A 108 14.65 -12.57 2.51
N ASN A 109 15.79 -11.96 2.79
CA ASN A 109 15.87 -10.83 3.72
C ASN A 109 15.06 -9.62 3.26
N ALA A 110 14.95 -9.41 1.94
CA ALA A 110 14.18 -8.33 1.34
C ALA A 110 13.69 -8.71 -0.05
N LEU A 111 12.57 -8.11 -0.46
CA LEU A 111 11.97 -8.27 -1.78
C LEU A 111 11.65 -6.89 -2.36
N PHE A 112 11.97 -6.70 -3.63
CA PHE A 112 11.65 -5.46 -4.33
C PHE A 112 10.21 -5.48 -4.87
N SER A 113 9.55 -4.32 -4.79
CA SER A 113 8.30 -4.05 -5.45
C SER A 113 8.40 -4.36 -6.96
N THR A 114 7.35 -4.92 -7.53
CA THR A 114 7.32 -5.28 -8.96
C THR A 114 6.50 -4.29 -9.81
N ILE A 115 6.02 -3.19 -9.19
CA ILE A 115 5.51 -2.02 -9.89
C ILE A 115 6.65 -1.00 -10.14
N PRO A 116 6.54 -0.07 -11.10
CA PRO A 116 7.57 0.93 -11.40
C PRO A 116 7.58 2.07 -10.35
N ALA A 117 7.87 1.76 -9.09
CA ALA A 117 7.70 2.66 -7.94
C ALA A 117 8.41 4.03 -8.12
N ARG A 118 9.61 4.06 -8.72
CA ARG A 118 10.33 5.31 -9.00
C ARG A 118 9.58 6.19 -10.01
N LYS A 119 9.15 5.60 -11.13
CA LYS A 119 8.41 6.35 -12.17
C LYS A 119 7.07 6.86 -11.66
N ILE A 120 6.39 6.07 -10.83
CA ILE A 120 5.16 6.49 -10.16
C ILE A 120 5.43 7.72 -9.29
N ALA A 121 6.50 7.71 -8.48
CA ALA A 121 6.85 8.86 -7.64
C ALA A 121 7.15 10.11 -8.49
N GLU A 122 7.93 9.98 -9.56
CA GLU A 122 8.28 11.05 -10.49
C GLU A 122 7.04 11.58 -11.24
N ALA A 123 6.12 10.70 -11.64
CA ALA A 123 4.89 11.10 -12.33
C ALA A 123 3.93 11.89 -11.41
N ILE A 124 3.79 11.48 -10.15
CA ILE A 124 3.00 12.22 -9.15
C ILE A 124 3.63 13.60 -8.89
N GLU A 125 4.96 13.65 -8.72
CA GLU A 125 5.70 14.90 -8.49
C GLU A 125 5.56 15.86 -9.67
N ALA A 126 5.53 15.36 -10.91
CA ALA A 126 5.32 16.15 -12.12
C ALA A 126 3.94 16.86 -12.17
N LEU A 127 2.95 16.37 -11.42
CA LEU A 127 1.66 17.06 -11.22
C LEU A 127 1.74 18.18 -10.16
N GLY A 128 2.90 18.39 -9.52
CA GLY A 128 3.04 19.32 -8.40
C GLY A 128 2.55 18.75 -7.06
N ILE A 129 2.25 17.46 -6.99
CA ILE A 129 1.87 16.78 -5.75
C ILE A 129 3.14 16.26 -5.07
N PRO A 130 3.39 16.57 -3.77
CA PRO A 130 4.55 16.06 -3.06
C PRO A 130 4.62 14.54 -3.13
N SER A 131 5.66 14.02 -3.77
CA SER A 131 5.91 12.58 -3.90
C SER A 131 7.39 12.27 -3.89
N GLN A 132 7.77 11.11 -3.37
CA GLN A 132 9.14 10.62 -3.40
C GLN A 132 9.20 9.10 -3.26
N LEU A 133 10.21 8.49 -3.87
CA LEU A 133 10.46 7.06 -3.70
C LEU A 133 10.85 6.76 -2.25
N SER A 134 10.24 5.72 -1.67
CA SER A 134 10.57 5.25 -0.32
C SER A 134 11.37 3.94 -0.39
N TYR A 135 12.39 3.83 0.46
CA TYR A 135 13.25 2.66 0.58
C TYR A 135 12.94 1.81 1.81
N SER A 136 11.83 2.07 2.49
CA SER A 136 11.40 1.29 3.64
C SER A 136 9.92 1.49 3.94
N ALA A 137 9.15 0.40 3.84
CA ALA A 137 7.76 0.36 4.29
C ALA A 137 7.63 0.22 5.82
N GLY A 138 8.76 0.28 6.53
CA GLY A 138 8.82 0.05 7.98
C GLY A 138 8.86 -1.44 8.32
N SER A 139 8.27 -1.79 9.47
CA SER A 139 8.25 -3.17 9.99
C SER A 139 6.88 -3.56 10.59
N TYR A 140 5.87 -2.72 10.38
CA TYR A 140 4.50 -2.92 10.86
C TYR A 140 3.67 -3.67 9.81
N VAL A 141 2.36 -3.69 9.96
CA VAL A 141 1.42 -4.44 9.10
C VAL A 141 1.57 -4.11 7.60
N CYS A 142 1.93 -2.87 7.25
CA CYS A 142 2.16 -2.49 5.84
C CYS A 142 3.32 -3.26 5.20
N ASN A 143 4.44 -3.37 5.91
CA ASN A 143 5.59 -4.15 5.45
C ASN A 143 5.29 -5.65 5.44
N ASP A 144 4.58 -6.15 6.45
CA ASP A 144 4.13 -7.55 6.51
C ASP A 144 3.29 -7.93 5.29
N LEU A 145 2.30 -7.08 4.97
CA LEU A 145 1.46 -7.25 3.79
C LEU A 145 2.27 -7.24 2.49
N LEU A 146 3.10 -6.21 2.29
CA LEU A 146 3.89 -6.06 1.06
C LEU A 146 4.84 -7.23 0.87
N TYR A 147 5.60 -7.60 1.93
CA TYR A 147 6.54 -8.72 1.85
C TYR A 147 5.84 -10.04 1.54
N THR A 148 4.73 -10.33 2.23
CA THR A 148 3.97 -11.58 2.05
C THR A 148 3.39 -11.68 0.64
N LEU A 149 2.83 -10.59 0.10
CA LEU A 149 2.32 -10.56 -1.28
C LEU A 149 3.44 -10.72 -2.31
N LEU A 150 4.57 -10.02 -2.15
CA LEU A 150 5.73 -10.16 -3.04
C LEU A 150 6.27 -11.59 -3.05
N MET A 151 6.30 -12.26 -1.89
CA MET A 151 6.72 -13.66 -1.81
C MET A 151 5.70 -14.60 -2.45
N HIS A 152 4.41 -14.39 -2.19
CA HIS A 152 3.33 -15.22 -2.74
C HIS A 152 3.26 -15.16 -4.27
N PHE A 153 3.38 -13.96 -4.84
CA PHE A 153 3.31 -13.74 -6.29
C PHE A 153 4.67 -13.78 -6.99
N LYS A 154 5.73 -14.22 -6.30
CA LYS A 154 7.08 -14.35 -6.87
C LYS A 154 7.06 -15.28 -8.10
N GLY A 155 7.46 -14.75 -9.25
CA GLY A 155 7.47 -15.50 -10.52
C GLY A 155 6.11 -15.63 -11.21
N SER A 156 5.04 -15.05 -10.66
CA SER A 156 3.74 -14.94 -11.33
C SER A 156 3.70 -13.73 -12.28
N LYS A 157 2.61 -13.60 -13.05
CA LYS A 157 2.34 -12.42 -13.90
C LYS A 157 1.88 -11.20 -13.07
N THR A 158 1.35 -11.43 -11.86
CA THR A 158 0.77 -10.40 -11.02
C THR A 158 1.86 -9.51 -10.42
N ARG A 159 1.82 -8.22 -10.73
CA ARG A 159 2.71 -7.23 -10.14
C ARG A 159 2.18 -6.76 -8.80
N VAL A 160 3.07 -6.53 -7.85
CA VAL A 160 2.72 -6.12 -6.49
C VAL A 160 3.50 -4.88 -6.08
N GLY A 161 2.82 -3.94 -5.46
CA GLY A 161 3.42 -2.74 -4.89
C GLY A 161 2.64 -2.16 -3.72
N PHE A 162 3.24 -1.17 -3.09
CA PHE A 162 2.68 -0.46 -1.95
C PHE A 162 2.93 1.04 -2.07
N ILE A 163 1.94 1.86 -1.71
CA ILE A 163 2.06 3.31 -1.66
C ILE A 163 1.58 3.80 -0.30
N HIS A 164 2.45 4.51 0.41
CA HIS A 164 2.04 5.20 1.62
C HIS A 164 1.54 6.61 1.30
N VAL A 165 0.49 7.01 2.00
CA VAL A 165 -0.09 8.37 1.95
C VAL A 165 0.05 9.04 3.32
N PRO A 166 0.16 10.38 3.38
CA PRO A 166 0.18 11.14 4.64
C PRO A 166 -1.13 11.02 5.42
N TYR A 167 -1.19 11.62 6.60
CA TYR A 167 -2.47 11.96 7.23
C TYR A 167 -3.33 12.78 6.26
N CYS A 168 -4.65 12.58 6.27
CA CYS A 168 -5.55 13.53 5.61
C CYS A 168 -5.85 14.72 6.54
N THR A 169 -6.22 15.86 5.94
CA THR A 169 -6.52 17.09 6.69
C THR A 169 -7.64 16.91 7.71
N GLU A 170 -8.58 16.01 7.43
CA GLU A 170 -9.72 15.66 8.28
C GLU A 170 -9.31 15.01 9.62
N GLN A 171 -8.11 14.45 9.71
CA GLN A 171 -7.58 13.89 10.96
C GLN A 171 -7.03 14.97 11.92
N GLY A 172 -6.89 16.23 11.47
CA GLY A 172 -6.39 17.33 12.30
C GLY A 172 -4.93 17.16 12.75
N LYS A 173 -4.13 16.38 12.03
CA LYS A 173 -2.72 16.09 12.31
C LYS A 173 -1.81 16.65 11.23
N GLU A 174 -0.56 16.91 11.58
CA GLU A 174 0.45 17.43 10.65
C GLU A 174 1.73 16.56 10.64
N PRO A 175 2.43 16.46 9.52
CA PRO A 175 2.03 16.99 8.20
C PRO A 175 0.85 16.21 7.62
N SER A 176 -0.02 16.89 6.87
CA SER A 176 -1.20 16.29 6.24
C SER A 176 -1.34 16.73 4.77
N MET A 177 -2.20 16.02 4.04
CA MET A 177 -2.55 16.30 2.65
C MET A 177 -4.06 16.18 2.50
N SER A 178 -4.71 17.05 1.70
CA SER A 178 -6.15 16.90 1.48
C SER A 178 -6.46 15.58 0.78
N LEU A 179 -7.60 15.00 1.11
CA LEU A 179 -7.99 13.70 0.56
C LEU A 179 -8.12 13.74 -0.98
N ASP A 180 -8.57 14.87 -1.53
CA ASP A 180 -8.68 15.05 -2.98
C ASP A 180 -7.30 15.00 -3.66
N ILE A 181 -6.26 15.62 -3.08
CA ILE A 181 -4.89 15.55 -3.58
C ILE A 181 -4.34 14.12 -3.48
N ILE A 182 -4.64 13.41 -2.39
CA ILE A 182 -4.27 11.99 -2.25
C ILE A 182 -4.91 11.15 -3.37
N VAL A 183 -6.20 11.35 -3.64
CA VAL A 183 -6.94 10.65 -4.70
C VAL A 183 -6.33 10.93 -6.08
N ASP A 184 -6.03 12.20 -6.38
CA ASP A 184 -5.40 12.59 -7.65
C ASP A 184 -4.02 11.94 -7.82
N GLY A 185 -3.21 11.90 -6.76
CA GLY A 185 -1.92 11.22 -6.75
C GLY A 185 -2.04 9.72 -6.97
N LEU A 186 -2.99 9.05 -6.32
CA LEU A 186 -3.23 7.61 -6.49
C LEU A 186 -3.78 7.28 -7.89
N LYS A 187 -4.67 8.13 -8.44
CA LYS A 187 -5.14 8.00 -9.81
C LYS A 187 -3.97 8.08 -10.79
N ASN A 188 -3.11 9.08 -10.64
CA ASN A 188 -1.91 9.23 -11.48
C ASN A 188 -0.95 8.04 -11.32
N ALA A 189 -0.79 7.50 -10.11
CA ALA A 189 -0.01 6.28 -9.89
C ALA A 189 -0.50 5.11 -10.74
N ILE A 190 -1.82 4.92 -10.81
CA ILE A 190 -2.43 3.84 -11.61
C ILE A 190 -2.26 4.10 -13.11
N GLU A 191 -2.38 5.34 -13.56
CA GLU A 191 -2.19 5.74 -14.96
C GLU A 191 -0.78 5.44 -15.47
N ASN A 192 0.23 5.44 -14.57
CA ASN A 192 1.64 5.22 -14.90
C ASN A 192 2.17 3.81 -14.56
N LEU A 193 1.29 2.84 -14.31
CA LEU A 193 1.69 1.45 -13.99
C LEU A 193 2.40 0.72 -15.13
N ASP A 194 2.11 1.06 -16.36
CA ASP A 194 2.63 0.37 -17.56
C ASP A 194 3.84 1.08 -18.18
N GLU A 195 4.30 2.18 -17.61
CA GLU A 195 5.50 2.85 -18.07
C GLU A 195 6.75 2.02 -17.71
N SER A 196 7.44 1.53 -18.73
CA SER A 196 8.67 0.72 -18.62
C SER A 196 9.94 1.56 -18.46
#